data_cdcae54655ff65b8abc5a408cc4d424c
#
_entry.id   cdcae54655ff65b8abc5a408cc4d424c
#
_cell.length_a   1.000
_cell.length_b   1.000
_cell.length_c   1.000
_cell.angle_alpha   90.00
_cell.angle_beta   90.00
_cell.angle_gamma   90.00
#
_symmetry.space_group_name_H-M   'P 1'
#
loop_
_entity.id
_entity.type
_entity.pdbx_description
1 polymer ?
#
loop_
_entity_poly.entity_id
_entity_poly.type
_entity_poly.pdbx_seq_one_letter_code
_entity_poly.pdbx_strand_id
1 'polypeptide(L)'
;LLFVIYFAVIMYASMIATEVAGEKTSRVMEILISSVSPVQQMFGKILGVALVSLTQMLLFLGVGYYSIKNNMAEMQDGFFSVFGFGSISLSTIIYAIVFTLLGYFLYATLAAFLGSLVSRIEEVQTMITPMTMLVVAGFMIAMFGLSNPEAGFITVTSFIPFFSPMIMFLRIGMIEVPVWEIATSIALLVATIAALAIFGAKVYRGGVLMYGKGTSFKNIIKALDLTKKG
;
A
#
# COMPACT_ATOMS: atom_id res chain seq x y z
N LEU A 1 -11.39 10.54 1.72
CA LEU A 1 -10.95 9.14 1.85
C LEU A 1 -9.89 8.75 0.82
N LEU A 2 -10.00 9.10 -0.47
CA LEU A 2 -8.96 8.83 -1.49
C LEU A 2 -7.57 9.34 -1.09
N PHE A 3 -7.48 10.57 -0.57
CA PHE A 3 -6.23 11.12 -0.06
C PHE A 3 -5.66 10.30 1.10
N VAL A 4 -6.53 9.78 1.98
CA VAL A 4 -6.10 8.93 3.10
C VAL A 4 -5.46 7.65 2.58
N ILE A 5 -6.09 6.97 1.60
CA ILE A 5 -5.54 5.77 0.98
C ILE A 5 -4.19 6.08 0.31
N TYR A 6 -4.12 7.17 -0.47
CA TYR A 6 -2.91 7.60 -1.16
C TYR A 6 -1.74 7.84 -0.20
N PHE A 7 -1.94 8.68 0.81
CA PHE A 7 -0.89 8.99 1.78
C PHE A 7 -0.51 7.80 2.65
N ALA A 8 -1.50 7.01 3.10
CA ALA A 8 -1.24 5.82 3.89
C ALA A 8 -0.35 4.83 3.13
N VAL A 9 -0.69 4.53 1.86
CA VAL A 9 0.10 3.61 1.04
C VAL A 9 1.53 4.10 0.86
N ILE A 10 1.74 5.36 0.48
CA ILE A 10 3.10 5.91 0.27
C ILE A 10 3.90 5.92 1.58
N MET A 11 3.30 6.43 2.65
CA MET A 11 3.98 6.59 3.92
C MET A 11 4.41 5.24 4.52
N TYR A 12 3.49 4.29 4.59
CA TYR A 12 3.79 3.00 5.21
C TYR A 12 4.68 2.12 4.33
N ALA A 13 4.53 2.17 3.00
CA ALA A 13 5.44 1.48 2.10
C ALA A 13 6.87 2.03 2.20
N SER A 14 7.03 3.35 2.23
CA SER A 14 8.34 3.99 2.44
C SER A 14 8.93 3.64 3.80
N MET A 15 8.11 3.58 4.86
CA MET A 15 8.54 3.19 6.20
C MET A 15 9.11 1.77 6.21
N ILE A 16 8.41 0.80 5.60
CA ILE A 16 8.89 -0.60 5.53
C ILE A 16 10.21 -0.69 4.76
N ALA A 17 10.31 -0.05 3.59
CA ALA A 17 11.52 -0.08 2.79
C ALA A 17 12.72 0.53 3.54
N THR A 18 12.50 1.65 4.24
CA THR A 18 13.51 2.34 5.03
C THR A 18 13.95 1.50 6.23
N GLU A 19 13.01 0.84 6.92
CA GLU A 19 13.32 -0.03 8.05
C GLU A 19 14.16 -1.24 7.62
N VAL A 20 13.78 -1.92 6.54
CA VAL A 20 14.53 -3.06 6.00
C VAL A 20 15.95 -2.63 5.59
N ALA A 21 16.09 -1.52 4.87
CA ALA A 21 17.39 -0.99 4.46
C ALA A 21 18.24 -0.53 5.66
N GLY A 22 17.62 0.08 6.67
CA GLY A 22 18.27 0.53 7.90
C GLY A 22 18.88 -0.61 8.70
N GLU A 23 18.14 -1.71 8.88
CA GLU A 23 18.66 -2.92 9.56
C GLU A 23 19.81 -3.57 8.79
N LYS A 24 19.75 -3.54 7.48
CA LYS A 24 20.83 -4.04 6.63
C LYS A 24 22.07 -3.14 6.70
N THR A 25 21.89 -1.81 6.64
CA THR A 25 22.97 -0.83 6.72
C THR A 25 23.69 -0.89 8.09
N SER A 26 22.95 -1.08 9.17
CA SER A 26 23.48 -1.19 10.55
C SER A 26 24.02 -2.58 10.91
N ARG A 27 23.97 -3.55 9.97
CA ARG A 27 24.31 -4.97 10.17
C ARG A 27 23.49 -5.71 11.22
N VAL A 28 22.44 -5.09 11.75
CA VAL A 28 21.47 -5.76 12.64
C VAL A 28 20.83 -6.95 11.95
N MET A 29 20.68 -6.87 10.62
CA MET A 29 20.17 -7.96 9.80
C MET A 29 20.96 -9.27 9.95
N GLU A 30 22.28 -9.22 10.14
CA GLU A 30 23.12 -10.40 10.33
C GLU A 30 22.78 -11.14 11.63
N ILE A 31 22.48 -10.38 12.69
CA ILE A 31 22.04 -10.93 13.98
C ILE A 31 20.63 -11.50 13.86
N LEU A 32 19.73 -10.79 13.19
CA LEU A 32 18.36 -11.23 13.03
C LEU A 32 18.25 -12.54 12.22
N ILE A 33 19.02 -12.69 11.14
CA ILE A 33 19.03 -13.88 10.28
C ILE A 33 19.53 -15.12 11.06
N SER A 34 20.40 -14.94 12.06
CA SER A 34 20.87 -16.05 12.88
C SER A 34 19.78 -16.61 13.80
N SER A 35 18.75 -15.84 14.10
CA SER A 35 17.68 -16.20 15.06
C SER A 35 16.34 -16.48 14.39
N VAL A 36 16.02 -15.80 13.28
CA VAL A 36 14.71 -15.87 12.61
C VAL A 36 14.90 -15.89 11.10
N SER A 37 14.10 -16.70 10.39
CA SER A 37 14.20 -16.77 8.93
C SER A 37 13.86 -15.42 8.28
N PRO A 38 14.54 -15.03 7.16
CA PRO A 38 14.29 -13.78 6.46
C PRO A 38 12.83 -13.60 6.04
N VAL A 39 12.15 -14.68 5.67
CA VAL A 39 10.74 -14.64 5.27
C VAL A 39 9.84 -14.27 6.46
N GLN A 40 10.09 -14.85 7.64
CA GLN A 40 9.34 -14.49 8.85
C GLN A 40 9.58 -13.05 9.26
N GLN A 41 10.80 -12.53 9.11
CA GLN A 41 11.11 -11.11 9.36
C GLN A 41 10.33 -10.19 8.39
N MET A 42 10.31 -10.50 7.10
CA MET A 42 9.56 -9.74 6.10
C MET A 42 8.07 -9.65 6.48
N PHE A 43 7.44 -10.79 6.74
CA PHE A 43 6.01 -10.80 7.12
C PHE A 43 5.77 -10.14 8.49
N GLY A 44 6.68 -10.33 9.45
CA GLY A 44 6.61 -9.67 10.76
C GLY A 44 6.58 -8.14 10.64
N LYS A 45 7.44 -7.57 9.78
CA LYS A 45 7.47 -6.13 9.51
C LYS A 45 6.20 -5.64 8.83
N ILE A 46 5.76 -6.35 7.78
CA ILE A 46 4.52 -6.01 7.07
C ILE A 46 3.35 -6.01 8.05
N LEU A 47 3.22 -7.02 8.90
CA LEU A 47 2.14 -7.11 9.90
C LEU A 47 2.28 -6.07 11.01
N GLY A 48 3.52 -5.81 11.49
CA GLY A 48 3.78 -4.80 12.50
C GLY A 48 3.36 -3.40 12.04
N VAL A 49 3.78 -3.00 10.82
CA VAL A 49 3.38 -1.70 10.24
C VAL A 49 1.88 -1.68 9.90
N ALA A 50 1.26 -2.84 9.55
CA ALA A 50 -0.19 -2.93 9.37
C ALA A 50 -0.94 -2.59 10.66
N LEU A 51 -0.49 -3.07 11.81
CA LEU A 51 -1.08 -2.74 13.11
C LEU A 51 -0.96 -1.24 13.43
N VAL A 52 0.17 -0.63 13.13
CA VAL A 52 0.37 0.83 13.26
C VAL A 52 -0.62 1.56 12.36
N SER A 53 -0.75 1.15 11.09
CA SER A 53 -1.66 1.77 10.15
C SER A 53 -3.12 1.64 10.58
N LEU A 54 -3.52 0.48 11.08
CA LEU A 54 -4.87 0.26 11.63
C LEU A 54 -5.14 1.15 12.85
N THR A 55 -4.19 1.23 13.78
CA THR A 55 -4.32 2.09 14.97
C THR A 55 -4.50 3.55 14.56
N GLN A 56 -3.70 4.03 13.61
CA GLN A 56 -3.80 5.39 13.12
C GLN A 56 -5.11 5.64 12.38
N MET A 57 -5.59 4.69 11.58
CA MET A 57 -6.87 4.78 10.88
C MET A 57 -8.04 4.86 11.88
N LEU A 58 -8.03 4.04 12.93
CA LEU A 58 -9.03 4.09 14.00
C LEU A 58 -9.01 5.43 14.75
N LEU A 59 -7.84 5.98 15.03
CA LEU A 59 -7.70 7.31 15.63
C LEU A 59 -8.27 8.40 14.73
N PHE A 60 -7.96 8.40 13.43
CA PHE A 60 -8.52 9.38 12.50
C PHE A 60 -10.04 9.27 12.36
N LEU A 61 -10.57 8.04 12.30
CA LEU A 61 -12.02 7.82 12.26
C LEU A 61 -12.68 8.28 13.56
N GLY A 62 -12.08 8.00 14.72
CA GLY A 62 -12.59 8.42 16.02
C GLY A 62 -12.60 9.93 16.21
N VAL A 63 -11.48 10.59 15.90
CA VAL A 63 -11.37 12.06 15.96
C VAL A 63 -12.29 12.71 14.93
N GLY A 64 -12.34 12.19 13.72
CA GLY A 64 -13.23 12.67 12.67
C GLY A 64 -14.70 12.57 13.08
N TYR A 65 -15.14 11.43 13.60
CA TYR A 65 -16.49 11.23 14.10
C TYR A 65 -16.84 12.20 15.25
N TYR A 66 -15.93 12.33 16.23
CA TYR A 66 -16.11 13.26 17.35
C TYR A 66 -16.21 14.72 16.90
N SER A 67 -15.34 15.15 15.97
CA SER A 67 -15.34 16.50 15.41
C SER A 67 -16.63 16.79 14.65
N ILE A 68 -17.08 15.86 13.80
CA ILE A 68 -18.34 16.02 13.05
C ILE A 68 -19.51 16.12 14.02
N LYS A 69 -19.59 15.25 15.01
CA LYS A 69 -20.69 15.22 15.98
C LYS A 69 -20.82 16.52 16.78
N ASN A 70 -19.68 17.11 17.15
CA ASN A 70 -19.69 18.33 17.99
C ASN A 70 -19.83 19.64 17.20
N ASN A 71 -19.50 19.63 15.91
CA ASN A 71 -19.50 20.85 15.06
C ASN A 71 -20.50 20.74 13.89
N MET A 72 -21.51 19.88 13.99
CA MET A 72 -22.49 19.67 12.91
C MET A 72 -23.17 20.95 12.43
N ALA A 73 -23.44 21.90 13.34
CA ALA A 73 -24.11 23.15 13.00
C ALA A 73 -23.23 24.07 12.15
N GLU A 74 -21.93 24.14 12.44
CA GLU A 74 -20.96 24.97 11.70
C GLU A 74 -20.52 24.30 10.38
N MET A 75 -20.59 22.99 10.29
CA MET A 75 -20.20 22.23 9.11
C MET A 75 -21.26 22.23 7.99
N GLN A 76 -22.54 22.54 8.31
CA GLN A 76 -23.60 22.61 7.32
C GLN A 76 -23.52 23.85 6.42
N ASP A 77 -22.91 24.94 6.89
CA ASP A 77 -22.85 26.23 6.18
C ASP A 77 -21.49 26.56 5.55
N GLY A 78 -20.51 25.65 5.57
CA GLY A 78 -19.15 25.92 5.16
C GLY A 78 -18.58 25.03 4.05
N PHE A 79 -17.26 25.09 3.90
CA PHE A 79 -16.45 24.28 2.98
C PHE A 79 -16.77 22.77 3.05
N PHE A 80 -17.20 22.28 4.21
CA PHE A 80 -17.52 20.87 4.44
C PHE A 80 -18.87 20.43 3.86
N SER A 81 -19.81 21.35 3.56
CA SER A 81 -21.07 21.03 2.89
C SER A 81 -20.84 20.46 1.48
N VAL A 82 -19.75 20.87 0.84
CA VAL A 82 -19.34 20.40 -0.50
C VAL A 82 -18.87 18.93 -0.46
N PHE A 83 -18.39 18.45 0.69
CA PHE A 83 -17.86 17.09 0.84
C PHE A 83 -18.89 16.04 1.27
N GLY A 84 -20.16 16.42 1.48
CA GLY A 84 -21.26 15.49 1.68
C GLY A 84 -21.10 14.51 2.87
N PHE A 85 -20.45 14.93 3.96
CA PHE A 85 -20.20 14.07 5.13
C PHE A 85 -21.47 13.53 5.84
N GLY A 86 -22.66 14.07 5.49
CA GLY A 86 -23.94 13.69 6.11
C GLY A 86 -24.55 12.39 5.62
N SER A 87 -24.03 11.77 4.54
CA SER A 87 -24.66 10.62 3.89
C SER A 87 -23.73 9.45 3.56
N ILE A 88 -22.58 9.34 4.26
CA ILE A 88 -21.65 8.22 4.00
C ILE A 88 -22.28 6.93 4.52
N SER A 89 -22.56 5.99 3.62
CA SER A 89 -23.13 4.70 3.99
C SER A 89 -22.11 3.84 4.76
N LEU A 90 -22.58 2.99 5.66
CA LEU A 90 -21.72 2.04 6.38
C LEU A 90 -20.95 1.13 5.41
N SER A 91 -21.56 0.75 4.29
CA SER A 91 -20.92 -0.04 3.24
C SER A 91 -19.71 0.69 2.63
N THR A 92 -19.83 1.99 2.36
CA THR A 92 -18.70 2.79 1.84
C THR A 92 -17.51 2.82 2.82
N ILE A 93 -17.79 2.91 4.13
CA ILE A 93 -16.75 2.85 5.16
C ILE A 93 -16.06 1.49 5.18
N ILE A 94 -16.84 0.40 5.10
CA ILE A 94 -16.29 -0.96 5.06
C ILE A 94 -15.40 -1.14 3.83
N TYR A 95 -15.85 -0.73 2.64
CA TYR A 95 -15.04 -0.80 1.44
C TYR A 95 -13.79 0.09 1.51
N ALA A 96 -13.87 1.27 2.14
CA ALA A 96 -12.70 2.11 2.39
C ALA A 96 -11.64 1.36 3.21
N ILE A 97 -12.05 0.70 4.29
CA ILE A 97 -11.16 -0.10 5.13
C ILE A 97 -10.56 -1.26 4.34
N VAL A 98 -11.38 -2.03 3.62
CA VAL A 98 -10.94 -3.18 2.85
C VAL A 98 -9.92 -2.77 1.77
N PHE A 99 -10.23 -1.77 0.94
CA PHE A 99 -9.32 -1.32 -0.11
C PHE A 99 -8.07 -0.63 0.42
N THR A 100 -8.15 0.07 1.55
CA THR A 100 -6.97 0.65 2.22
C THR A 100 -6.03 -0.47 2.69
N LEU A 101 -6.55 -1.48 3.37
CA LEU A 101 -5.75 -2.60 3.87
C LEU A 101 -5.14 -3.42 2.73
N LEU A 102 -5.92 -3.77 1.72
CA LEU A 102 -5.42 -4.52 0.57
C LEU A 102 -4.37 -3.71 -0.22
N GLY A 103 -4.61 -2.42 -0.43
CA GLY A 103 -3.64 -1.51 -1.04
C GLY A 103 -2.35 -1.43 -0.21
N TYR A 104 -2.49 -1.33 1.12
CA TYR A 104 -1.36 -1.40 2.03
C TYR A 104 -0.57 -2.69 1.83
N PHE A 105 -1.20 -3.87 1.91
CA PHE A 105 -0.50 -5.16 1.78
C PHE A 105 0.20 -5.32 0.43
N LEU A 106 -0.43 -4.84 -0.67
CA LEU A 106 0.17 -4.86 -2.00
C LEU A 106 1.50 -4.08 -2.02
N TYR A 107 1.44 -2.83 -1.62
CA TYR A 107 2.59 -1.93 -1.69
C TYR A 107 3.62 -2.17 -0.58
N ALA A 108 3.19 -2.63 0.59
CA ALA A 108 4.05 -3.05 1.68
C ALA A 108 4.93 -4.26 1.27
N THR A 109 4.35 -5.23 0.58
CA THR A 109 5.09 -6.39 0.06
C THR A 109 6.12 -5.96 -0.98
N LEU A 110 5.75 -5.07 -1.91
CA LEU A 110 6.69 -4.48 -2.88
C LEU A 110 7.82 -3.73 -2.17
N ALA A 111 7.48 -2.87 -1.22
CA ALA A 111 8.43 -2.06 -0.47
C ALA A 111 9.42 -2.92 0.32
N ALA A 112 8.94 -4.00 0.97
CA ALA A 112 9.77 -4.88 1.75
C ALA A 112 10.87 -5.55 0.90
N PHE A 113 10.53 -6.14 -0.25
CA PHE A 113 11.56 -6.76 -1.06
C PHE A 113 12.43 -5.72 -1.79
N LEU A 114 11.91 -4.57 -2.25
CA LEU A 114 12.71 -3.51 -2.83
C LEU A 114 13.71 -2.96 -1.80
N GLY A 115 13.27 -2.72 -0.56
CA GLY A 115 14.16 -2.32 0.54
C GLY A 115 15.27 -3.33 0.83
N SER A 116 15.01 -4.64 0.68
CA SER A 116 16.01 -5.68 0.88
C SER A 116 17.16 -5.65 -0.16
N LEU A 117 16.90 -5.09 -1.33
CA LEU A 117 17.90 -4.98 -2.42
C LEU A 117 18.87 -3.81 -2.25
N VAL A 118 18.51 -2.86 -1.39
CA VAL A 118 19.29 -1.64 -1.13
C VAL A 118 20.38 -1.94 -0.11
N SER A 119 21.55 -1.35 -0.28
CA SER A 119 22.69 -1.51 0.65
C SER A 119 22.92 -0.29 1.53
N ARG A 120 22.33 0.84 1.20
CA ARG A 120 22.42 2.10 1.96
C ARG A 120 21.05 2.74 2.06
N ILE A 121 20.74 3.30 3.24
CA ILE A 121 19.43 3.90 3.52
C ILE A 121 19.12 5.09 2.57
N GLU A 122 20.15 5.82 2.13
CA GLU A 122 20.01 6.96 1.22
C GLU A 122 19.53 6.55 -0.19
N GLU A 123 19.72 5.28 -0.56
CA GLU A 123 19.35 4.74 -1.87
C GLU A 123 17.89 4.23 -1.90
N VAL A 124 17.23 4.17 -0.74
CA VAL A 124 15.85 3.63 -0.63
C VAL A 124 14.90 4.38 -1.53
N GLN A 125 14.93 5.72 -1.50
CA GLN A 125 14.01 6.55 -2.29
C GLN A 125 14.16 6.28 -3.80
N THR A 126 15.40 6.12 -4.28
CA THR A 126 15.64 5.78 -5.69
C THR A 126 15.05 4.43 -6.06
N MET A 127 15.17 3.43 -5.17
CA MET A 127 14.67 2.08 -5.42
C MET A 127 13.14 1.99 -5.38
N ILE A 128 12.46 2.74 -4.48
CA ILE A 128 11.01 2.73 -4.39
C ILE A 128 10.32 3.72 -5.33
N THR A 129 11.06 4.61 -6.00
CA THR A 129 10.50 5.61 -6.93
C THR A 129 9.55 5.01 -7.97
N PRO A 130 9.85 3.89 -8.67
CA PRO A 130 8.91 3.31 -9.63
C PRO A 130 7.60 2.85 -8.99
N MET A 131 7.68 2.31 -7.77
CA MET A 131 6.49 1.94 -7.00
C MET A 131 5.67 3.18 -6.63
N THR A 132 6.33 4.23 -6.14
CA THR A 132 5.68 5.51 -5.83
C THR A 132 5.03 6.13 -7.07
N MET A 133 5.66 6.04 -8.23
CA MET A 133 5.11 6.50 -9.51
C MET A 133 3.82 5.75 -9.88
N LEU A 134 3.73 4.44 -9.60
CA LEU A 134 2.48 3.68 -9.79
C LEU A 134 1.37 4.18 -8.86
N VAL A 135 1.68 4.47 -7.60
CA VAL A 135 0.69 5.02 -6.65
C VAL A 135 0.21 6.40 -7.10
N VAL A 136 1.13 7.27 -7.53
CA VAL A 136 0.81 8.60 -8.06
C VAL A 136 -0.05 8.49 -9.32
N ALA A 137 0.30 7.60 -10.24
CA ALA A 137 -0.49 7.36 -11.45
C ALA A 137 -1.91 6.89 -11.11
N GLY A 138 -2.05 5.94 -10.18
CA GLY A 138 -3.37 5.48 -9.68
C GLY A 138 -4.19 6.62 -9.07
N PHE A 139 -3.54 7.49 -8.30
CA PHE A 139 -4.20 8.66 -7.72
C PHE A 139 -4.63 9.67 -8.80
N MET A 140 -3.79 9.96 -9.79
CA MET A 140 -4.12 10.85 -10.91
C MET A 140 -5.30 10.31 -11.72
N ILE A 141 -5.34 9.01 -12.01
CA ILE A 141 -6.45 8.35 -12.68
C ILE A 141 -7.73 8.45 -11.82
N ALA A 142 -7.63 8.24 -10.51
CA ALA A 142 -8.74 8.38 -9.60
C ALA A 142 -9.28 9.83 -9.56
N MET A 143 -8.39 10.84 -9.56
CA MET A 143 -8.81 12.25 -9.62
C MET A 143 -9.55 12.59 -10.92
N PHE A 144 -9.09 12.02 -12.06
CA PHE A 144 -9.84 12.14 -13.32
C PHE A 144 -11.20 11.45 -13.24
N GLY A 145 -11.27 10.29 -12.57
CA GLY A 145 -12.49 9.52 -12.35
C GLY A 145 -13.57 10.25 -11.52
N LEU A 146 -13.18 11.27 -10.72
CA LEU A 146 -14.17 12.10 -10.00
C LEU A 146 -15.13 12.83 -10.95
N SER A 147 -14.67 13.20 -12.15
CA SER A 147 -15.52 13.89 -13.14
C SER A 147 -16.32 12.90 -14.01
N ASN A 148 -15.80 11.68 -14.23
CA ASN A 148 -16.39 10.67 -15.11
C ASN A 148 -16.17 9.24 -14.57
N PRO A 149 -16.86 8.83 -13.49
CA PRO A 149 -16.62 7.54 -12.84
C PRO A 149 -17.06 6.34 -13.69
N GLU A 150 -17.95 6.53 -14.67
CA GLU A 150 -18.44 5.50 -15.59
C GLU A 150 -17.60 5.37 -16.87
N ALA A 151 -16.58 6.21 -17.07
CA ALA A 151 -15.75 6.13 -18.26
C ALA A 151 -15.11 4.75 -18.38
N GLY A 152 -15.12 4.16 -19.58
CA GLY A 152 -14.60 2.80 -19.85
C GLY A 152 -13.15 2.63 -19.38
N PHE A 153 -12.32 3.68 -19.50
CA PHE A 153 -10.96 3.68 -18.99
C PHE A 153 -10.92 3.54 -17.46
N ILE A 154 -11.79 4.25 -16.72
CA ILE A 154 -11.89 4.16 -15.26
C ILE A 154 -12.39 2.77 -14.84
N THR A 155 -13.37 2.23 -15.57
CA THR A 155 -13.85 0.86 -15.33
C THR A 155 -12.74 -0.17 -15.51
N VAL A 156 -12.00 -0.13 -16.60
CA VAL A 156 -10.89 -1.08 -16.85
C VAL A 156 -9.78 -0.94 -15.80
N THR A 157 -9.36 0.28 -15.49
CA THR A 157 -8.28 0.51 -14.52
C THR A 157 -8.67 0.14 -13.09
N SER A 158 -9.97 0.11 -12.76
CA SER A 158 -10.46 -0.34 -11.45
C SER A 158 -10.24 -1.85 -11.19
N PHE A 159 -9.95 -2.65 -12.21
CA PHE A 159 -9.59 -4.06 -12.07
C PHE A 159 -8.07 -4.30 -12.04
N ILE A 160 -7.25 -3.30 -12.38
CA ILE A 160 -5.79 -3.42 -12.33
C ILE A 160 -5.35 -3.34 -10.86
N PRO A 161 -4.72 -4.40 -10.29
CA PRO A 161 -4.46 -4.48 -8.84
C PRO A 161 -3.69 -3.31 -8.26
N PHE A 162 -2.74 -2.74 -9.02
CA PHE A 162 -1.96 -1.58 -8.56
C PHE A 162 -2.80 -0.29 -8.46
N PHE A 163 -3.88 -0.18 -9.20
CA PHE A 163 -4.74 1.01 -9.23
C PHE A 163 -6.07 0.78 -8.51
N SER A 164 -6.51 -0.47 -8.44
CA SER A 164 -7.78 -0.90 -7.87
C SER A 164 -8.09 -0.33 -6.48
N PRO A 165 -7.15 -0.25 -5.51
CA PRO A 165 -7.45 0.28 -4.18
C PRO A 165 -8.00 1.70 -4.18
N MET A 166 -7.61 2.52 -5.14
CA MET A 166 -8.08 3.90 -5.25
C MET A 166 -9.26 4.03 -6.22
N ILE A 167 -9.15 3.39 -7.40
CA ILE A 167 -10.11 3.60 -8.48
C ILE A 167 -11.42 2.83 -8.23
N MET A 168 -11.36 1.58 -7.77
CA MET A 168 -12.57 0.83 -7.44
C MET A 168 -13.28 1.46 -6.23
N PHE A 169 -12.51 1.89 -5.21
CA PHE A 169 -13.08 2.60 -4.07
C PHE A 169 -13.76 3.92 -4.49
N LEU A 170 -13.16 4.68 -5.42
CA LEU A 170 -13.77 5.88 -5.98
C LEU A 170 -15.11 5.55 -6.65
N ARG A 171 -15.14 4.52 -7.52
CA ARG A 171 -16.36 4.11 -8.22
C ARG A 171 -17.48 3.73 -7.25
N ILE A 172 -17.17 2.94 -6.21
CA ILE A 172 -18.13 2.57 -5.15
C ILE A 172 -18.69 3.80 -4.44
N GLY A 173 -17.88 4.84 -4.26
CA GLY A 173 -18.29 6.08 -3.60
C GLY A 173 -19.12 7.02 -4.47
N MET A 174 -19.08 6.86 -5.81
CA MET A 174 -19.67 7.79 -6.76
C MET A 174 -20.86 7.22 -7.55
N ILE A 175 -20.87 5.90 -7.77
CA ILE A 175 -21.88 5.20 -8.57
C ILE A 175 -22.28 3.88 -7.91
N GLU A 176 -23.39 3.31 -8.34
CA GLU A 176 -23.79 1.96 -7.94
C GLU A 176 -23.00 0.93 -8.76
N VAL A 177 -21.95 0.37 -8.13
CA VAL A 177 -21.11 -0.66 -8.76
C VAL A 177 -21.70 -2.04 -8.47
N PRO A 178 -21.89 -2.89 -9.50
CA PRO A 178 -22.36 -4.26 -9.30
C PRO A 178 -21.42 -5.05 -8.38
N VAL A 179 -21.98 -5.84 -7.46
CA VAL A 179 -21.22 -6.60 -6.45
C VAL A 179 -20.17 -7.53 -7.09
N TRP A 180 -20.45 -8.08 -8.28
CA TRP A 180 -19.51 -8.95 -8.99
C TRP A 180 -18.24 -8.19 -9.46
N GLU A 181 -18.34 -6.91 -9.84
CA GLU A 181 -17.17 -6.10 -10.19
C GLU A 181 -16.28 -5.87 -8.97
N ILE A 182 -16.90 -5.55 -7.83
CA ILE A 182 -16.19 -5.35 -6.57
C ILE A 182 -15.49 -6.65 -6.14
N ALA A 183 -16.21 -7.76 -6.18
CA ALA A 183 -15.67 -9.08 -5.82
C ALA A 183 -14.51 -9.49 -6.74
N THR A 184 -14.64 -9.27 -8.05
CA THR A 184 -13.59 -9.56 -9.02
C THR A 184 -12.35 -8.71 -8.79
N SER A 185 -12.54 -7.41 -8.54
CA SER A 185 -11.42 -6.49 -8.23
C SER A 185 -10.68 -6.91 -6.96
N ILE A 186 -11.41 -7.26 -5.89
CA ILE A 186 -10.83 -7.77 -4.64
C ILE A 186 -10.09 -9.09 -4.88
N ALA A 187 -10.68 -10.03 -5.62
CA ALA A 187 -10.06 -11.31 -5.93
C ALA A 187 -8.75 -11.15 -6.71
N LEU A 188 -8.72 -10.29 -7.74
CA LEU A 188 -7.51 -9.97 -8.49
C LEU A 188 -6.44 -9.32 -7.62
N LEU A 189 -6.85 -8.41 -6.74
CA LEU A 189 -5.96 -7.73 -5.80
C LEU A 189 -5.34 -8.72 -4.82
N VAL A 190 -6.14 -9.59 -4.19
CA VAL A 190 -5.67 -10.64 -3.27
C VAL A 190 -4.76 -11.64 -3.98
N ALA A 191 -5.11 -12.09 -5.19
CA ALA A 191 -4.26 -12.96 -5.99
C ALA A 191 -2.90 -12.32 -6.30
N THR A 192 -2.89 -11.03 -6.63
CA THR A 192 -1.66 -10.28 -6.89
C THR A 192 -0.82 -10.12 -5.62
N ILE A 193 -1.43 -9.83 -4.46
CA ILE A 193 -0.74 -9.77 -3.17
C ILE A 193 -0.09 -11.13 -2.86
N ALA A 194 -0.82 -12.24 -3.04
CA ALA A 194 -0.29 -13.58 -2.81
C ALA A 194 0.90 -13.90 -3.75
N ALA A 195 0.76 -13.58 -5.04
CA ALA A 195 1.83 -13.76 -6.01
C ALA A 195 3.08 -12.92 -5.65
N LEU A 196 2.88 -11.66 -5.30
CA LEU A 196 3.95 -10.76 -4.86
C LEU A 196 4.56 -11.20 -3.53
N ALA A 197 3.78 -11.72 -2.59
CA ALA A 197 4.28 -12.24 -1.33
C ALA A 197 5.20 -13.44 -1.54
N ILE A 198 4.82 -14.39 -2.42
CA ILE A 198 5.65 -15.55 -2.77
C ILE A 198 6.93 -15.12 -3.50
N PHE A 199 6.79 -14.26 -4.51
CA PHE A 199 7.94 -13.74 -5.26
C PHE A 199 8.82 -12.86 -4.38
N GLY A 200 8.22 -11.92 -3.64
CA GLY A 200 8.90 -10.99 -2.75
C GLY A 200 9.66 -11.70 -1.64
N ALA A 201 9.10 -12.78 -1.06
CA ALA A 201 9.79 -13.57 -0.06
C ALA A 201 11.08 -14.22 -0.61
N LYS A 202 11.06 -14.69 -1.86
CA LYS A 202 12.26 -15.23 -2.52
C LYS A 202 13.32 -14.14 -2.75
N VAL A 203 12.89 -12.99 -3.27
CA VAL A 203 13.78 -11.83 -3.51
C VAL A 203 14.32 -11.29 -2.19
N TYR A 204 13.48 -11.17 -1.16
CA TYR A 204 13.87 -10.70 0.17
C TYR A 204 14.94 -11.60 0.79
N ARG A 205 14.74 -12.94 0.76
CA ARG A 205 15.72 -13.91 1.28
C ARG A 205 17.10 -13.74 0.65
N GLY A 206 17.18 -13.58 -0.66
CA GLY A 206 18.44 -13.33 -1.35
C GLY A 206 18.96 -11.90 -1.16
N GLY A 207 18.05 -10.92 -1.16
CA GLY A 207 18.35 -9.50 -1.05
C GLY A 207 19.04 -9.12 0.26
N VAL A 208 18.57 -9.67 1.40
CA VAL A 208 19.16 -9.38 2.72
C VAL A 208 20.59 -9.94 2.86
N LEU A 209 20.98 -10.92 2.06
CA LEU A 209 22.32 -11.47 2.03
C LEU A 209 23.27 -10.73 1.09
N MET A 210 22.74 -9.80 0.30
CA MET A 210 23.53 -9.06 -0.68
C MET A 210 24.13 -7.80 -0.04
N TYR A 211 25.45 -7.77 0.10
CA TYR A 211 26.21 -6.57 0.46
C TYR A 211 27.08 -6.14 -0.74
N GLY A 212 27.00 -4.90 -1.18
CA GLY A 212 27.85 -4.39 -2.25
C GLY A 212 27.33 -3.11 -2.91
N LYS A 213 28.16 -2.45 -3.69
CA LYS A 213 27.84 -1.22 -4.42
C LYS A 213 26.89 -1.52 -5.59
N GLY A 214 25.73 -0.87 -5.60
CA GLY A 214 24.86 -0.75 -6.76
C GLY A 214 23.39 -1.04 -6.47
N THR A 215 22.61 0.02 -6.44
CA THR A 215 21.16 0.02 -6.56
C THR A 215 20.79 -0.25 -8.01
N SER A 216 20.41 -1.48 -8.33
CA SER A 216 19.93 -1.79 -9.68
C SER A 216 18.89 -2.88 -9.62
N PHE A 217 17.85 -2.78 -10.45
CA PHE A 217 16.90 -3.87 -10.68
C PHE A 217 17.56 -5.19 -11.13
N LYS A 218 18.81 -5.14 -11.67
CA LYS A 218 19.63 -6.33 -11.92
C LYS A 218 19.93 -7.12 -10.65
N ASN A 219 19.84 -6.50 -9.48
CA ASN A 219 20.03 -7.16 -8.20
C ASN A 219 18.88 -8.14 -7.88
N ILE A 220 17.69 -7.98 -8.48
CA ILE A 220 16.59 -8.95 -8.36
C ILE A 220 17.03 -10.34 -8.85
N ILE A 221 17.68 -10.39 -10.02
CA ILE A 221 18.17 -11.65 -10.61
C ILE A 221 19.21 -12.27 -9.69
N LYS A 222 20.17 -11.48 -9.19
CA LYS A 222 21.20 -11.97 -8.25
C LYS A 222 20.60 -12.48 -6.95
N ALA A 223 19.59 -11.79 -6.39
CA ALA A 223 18.91 -12.23 -5.18
C ALA A 223 18.19 -13.57 -5.38
N LEU A 224 17.54 -13.77 -6.52
CA LEU A 224 16.91 -15.04 -6.88
C LEU A 224 17.92 -16.18 -7.04
N ASP A 225 19.10 -15.91 -7.62
CA ASP A 225 20.16 -16.90 -7.76
C ASP A 225 20.76 -17.33 -6.42
N LEU A 226 20.91 -16.40 -5.48
CA LEU A 226 21.36 -16.70 -4.12
C LEU A 226 20.33 -17.56 -3.35
N THR A 227 19.04 -17.34 -3.60
CA THR A 227 17.98 -18.14 -2.98
C THR A 227 17.94 -19.59 -3.45
N LYS A 228 18.45 -19.89 -4.67
CA LYS A 228 18.50 -21.25 -5.21
C LYS A 228 19.68 -22.08 -4.68
N LYS A 229 20.71 -21.41 -4.15
CA LYS A 229 21.97 -22.06 -3.70
C LYS A 229 22.02 -22.34 -2.19
N GLY A 230 21.06 -21.89 -1.42
CA GLY A 230 20.90 -22.12 0.02
C GLY A 230 19.54 -22.71 0.34
#